data_e4b0c31ca6a4c1f24c2383eb8cf839ef
#
_entry.id   e4b0c31ca6a4c1f24c2383eb8cf839ef
#
_cell.length_a   1.000
_cell.length_b   1.000
_cell.length_c   1.000
_cell.angle_alpha   90.00
_cell.angle_beta   90.00
_cell.angle_gamma   90.00
#
_symmetry.space_group_name_H-M   'P 1'
#
loop_
_entity.id
_entity.type
_entity.pdbx_description
1 polymer ?
#
loop_
_entity_poly.entity_id
_entity_poly.type
_entity_poly.pdbx_seq_one_letter_code
_entity_poly.pdbx_strand_id
1 'polypeptide(L)'
;MPATPIRSVRLPQDPPPRHTPLIPTVVVASYKGGVGKTALTVAIAERLAWAGLRVLLLTCDSQEDARHRLGVKATDPLVARRSYGSEGSVTVVGLRGSKAIDLLYRLGPDQLGVGSFDLAVVDTPPEVQGGSLPGVLLITPVDGTDAARNLLTMLSRTPENTDILLTHIGRTDAQEWMFNAAEIEQALGRSLQYIDEPLPKAKSIKQAHDAGRSVWTLPRTGTTLEFLSGVETLAQLAWGRLSSRRPWTAMASASSTAAYVPGWDDES
;
A
#
# COMPACT_ATOMS: atom_id res chain seq x y z
N MET A 1 -27.22 -18.04 6.94
CA MET A 1 -26.34 -19.19 7.25
C MET A 1 -25.28 -18.68 8.22
N PRO A 2 -24.96 -19.38 9.33
CA PRO A 2 -23.94 -18.88 10.25
C PRO A 2 -22.57 -18.89 9.57
N ALA A 3 -21.83 -17.80 9.70
CA ALA A 3 -20.48 -17.64 9.19
C ALA A 3 -19.60 -18.80 9.70
N THR A 4 -18.97 -19.53 8.79
CA THR A 4 -18.02 -20.59 9.15
C THR A 4 -16.87 -19.92 9.90
N PRO A 5 -16.62 -20.27 11.17
CA PRO A 5 -15.51 -19.69 11.91
C PRO A 5 -14.22 -20.01 11.16
N ILE A 6 -13.40 -19.00 10.91
CA ILE A 6 -12.05 -19.19 10.38
C ILE A 6 -11.35 -20.15 11.33
N ARG A 7 -11.24 -21.41 10.92
CA ARG A 7 -10.47 -22.40 11.66
C ARG A 7 -9.08 -21.81 11.87
N SER A 8 -8.59 -21.87 13.09
CA SER A 8 -7.21 -21.54 13.42
C SER A 8 -6.31 -22.10 12.33
N VAL A 9 -5.75 -21.23 11.49
CA VAL A 9 -4.83 -21.63 10.43
C VAL A 9 -3.63 -22.25 11.14
N ARG A 10 -3.60 -23.57 11.26
CA ARG A 10 -2.36 -24.28 11.56
C ARG A 10 -1.46 -23.99 10.38
N LEU A 11 -0.47 -23.12 10.59
CA LEU A 11 0.60 -22.94 9.61
C LEU A 11 1.15 -24.33 9.29
N PRO A 12 1.17 -24.73 8.00
CA PRO A 12 1.82 -25.98 7.63
C PRO A 12 3.26 -25.93 8.14
N GLN A 13 3.79 -27.06 8.56
CA GLN A 13 5.22 -27.19 8.88
C GLN A 13 5.99 -26.66 7.67
N ASP A 14 6.59 -25.53 7.88
CA ASP A 14 7.32 -24.62 7.02
C ASP A 14 7.70 -25.13 5.62
N PRO A 15 6.92 -24.86 4.57
CA PRO A 15 7.50 -24.88 3.24
C PRO A 15 8.60 -23.81 3.20
N PRO A 16 9.73 -24.07 2.53
CA PRO A 16 10.78 -23.08 2.40
C PRO A 16 10.19 -21.80 1.82
N PRO A 17 10.60 -20.61 2.31
CA PRO A 17 10.08 -19.34 1.79
C PRO A 17 10.37 -19.25 0.31
N ARG A 18 9.39 -18.83 -0.47
CA ARG A 18 9.57 -18.59 -1.90
C ARG A 18 10.48 -17.37 -2.08
N HIS A 19 11.20 -17.33 -3.18
CA HIS A 19 12.02 -16.17 -3.53
C HIS A 19 11.18 -14.96 -3.97
N THR A 20 9.89 -15.15 -4.27
CA THR A 20 8.95 -14.09 -4.67
C THR A 20 7.57 -14.37 -4.10
N PRO A 21 6.78 -13.33 -3.77
CA PRO A 21 5.37 -13.50 -3.41
C PRO A 21 4.57 -14.13 -4.55
N LEU A 22 3.53 -14.90 -4.21
CA LEU A 22 2.60 -15.44 -5.22
C LEU A 22 1.75 -14.38 -5.91
N ILE A 23 1.52 -13.28 -5.20
CA ILE A 23 0.70 -12.15 -5.65
C ILE A 23 1.66 -10.98 -5.88
N PRO A 24 1.58 -10.26 -7.01
CA PRO A 24 2.30 -9.02 -7.19
C PRO A 24 2.12 -8.12 -5.96
N THR A 25 3.19 -7.64 -5.37
CA THR A 25 3.12 -7.03 -4.04
C THR A 25 3.81 -5.67 -4.01
N VAL A 26 3.08 -4.67 -3.52
CA VAL A 26 3.59 -3.36 -3.11
C VAL A 26 3.77 -3.34 -1.60
N VAL A 27 4.92 -2.92 -1.12
CA VAL A 27 5.17 -2.70 0.31
C VAL A 27 5.42 -1.22 0.55
N VAL A 28 4.64 -0.61 1.42
CA VAL A 28 4.88 0.79 1.83
C VAL A 28 5.60 0.77 3.16
N ALA A 29 6.88 1.14 3.16
CA ALA A 29 7.73 1.11 4.35
C ALA A 29 8.53 2.40 4.52
N SER A 30 8.72 2.79 5.78
CA SER A 30 9.60 3.89 6.17
C SER A 30 10.04 3.69 7.61
N TYR A 31 11.27 4.02 7.90
CA TYR A 31 11.85 3.90 9.25
C TYR A 31 11.28 4.94 10.25
N LYS A 32 10.64 6.01 9.74
CA LYS A 32 10.07 7.07 10.57
C LYS A 32 8.57 6.85 10.78
N GLY A 33 8.13 6.98 12.02
CA GLY A 33 6.70 7.07 12.35
C GLY A 33 6.08 8.38 11.85
N GLY A 34 4.78 8.37 11.54
CA GLY A 34 4.05 9.60 11.21
C GLY A 34 4.29 10.19 9.82
N VAL A 35 5.10 9.55 8.96
CA VAL A 35 5.35 10.02 7.58
C VAL A 35 4.19 9.78 6.61
N GLY A 36 3.06 9.25 7.08
CA GLY A 36 1.88 9.03 6.24
C GLY A 36 1.85 7.69 5.51
N LYS A 37 2.65 6.70 5.91
CA LYS A 37 2.65 5.35 5.30
C LYS A 37 1.24 4.78 5.12
N THR A 38 0.52 4.62 6.23
CA THR A 38 -0.83 4.06 6.23
C THR A 38 -1.81 4.84 5.35
N ALA A 39 -1.72 6.19 5.36
CA ALA A 39 -2.56 7.02 4.49
C ALA A 39 -2.27 6.75 3.01
N LEU A 40 -0.99 6.64 2.67
CA LEU A 40 -0.53 6.36 1.32
C LEU A 40 -0.92 4.95 0.88
N THR A 41 -0.71 3.96 1.77
CA THR A 41 -1.07 2.55 1.52
C THR A 41 -2.55 2.39 1.20
N VAL A 42 -3.42 2.99 2.04
CA VAL A 42 -4.87 2.95 1.83
C VAL A 42 -5.26 3.65 0.54
N ALA A 43 -4.72 4.84 0.28
CA ALA A 43 -5.04 5.60 -0.93
C ALA A 43 -4.61 4.86 -2.21
N ILE A 44 -3.44 4.19 -2.22
CA ILE A 44 -2.99 3.34 -3.33
C ILE A 44 -3.93 2.14 -3.51
N ALA A 45 -4.24 1.43 -2.42
CA ALA A 45 -5.13 0.27 -2.49
C ALA A 45 -6.52 0.63 -3.04
N GLU A 46 -7.11 1.72 -2.55
CA GLU A 46 -8.39 2.23 -3.07
C GLU A 46 -8.30 2.61 -4.55
N ARG A 47 -7.20 3.28 -4.97
CA ARG A 47 -7.05 3.68 -6.37
C ARG A 47 -6.95 2.49 -7.32
N LEU A 48 -6.21 1.47 -6.92
CA LEU A 48 -6.12 0.23 -7.67
C LEU A 48 -7.48 -0.48 -7.76
N ALA A 49 -8.24 -0.48 -6.66
CA ALA A 49 -9.60 -1.02 -6.65
C ALA A 49 -10.54 -0.22 -7.55
N TRP A 50 -10.48 1.12 -7.55
CA TRP A 50 -11.21 1.95 -8.50
C TRP A 50 -10.86 1.69 -9.97
N ALA A 51 -9.66 1.18 -10.24
CA ALA A 51 -9.26 0.69 -11.56
C ALA A 51 -9.78 -0.73 -11.88
N GLY A 52 -10.63 -1.30 -11.04
CA GLY A 52 -11.25 -2.61 -11.25
C GLY A 52 -10.43 -3.79 -10.70
N LEU A 53 -9.37 -3.54 -9.90
CA LEU A 53 -8.54 -4.59 -9.35
C LEU A 53 -9.09 -5.13 -8.01
N ARG A 54 -8.88 -6.41 -7.77
CA ARG A 54 -9.10 -7.04 -6.48
C ARG A 54 -7.82 -6.95 -5.67
N VAL A 55 -7.80 -6.04 -4.71
CA VAL A 55 -6.62 -5.70 -3.93
C VAL A 55 -6.69 -6.36 -2.56
N LEU A 56 -5.63 -7.08 -2.20
CA LEU A 56 -5.40 -7.54 -0.84
C LEU A 56 -4.61 -6.48 -0.08
N LEU A 57 -5.20 -5.88 0.95
CA LEU A 57 -4.50 -4.95 1.84
C LEU A 57 -4.14 -5.66 3.15
N LEU A 58 -2.84 -5.84 3.38
CA LEU A 58 -2.33 -6.38 4.63
C LEU A 58 -1.89 -5.24 5.54
N THR A 59 -2.49 -5.13 6.72
CA THR A 59 -1.99 -4.21 7.76
C THR A 59 -1.19 -5.00 8.78
N CYS A 60 0.08 -4.64 8.89
CA CYS A 60 1.03 -5.25 9.83
C CYS A 60 1.19 -4.41 11.10
N ASP A 61 0.56 -3.23 11.14
CA ASP A 61 0.58 -2.36 12.31
C ASP A 61 -0.39 -2.86 13.39
N SER A 62 0.08 -2.87 14.63
CA SER A 62 -0.72 -3.25 15.80
C SER A 62 -1.90 -2.34 16.08
N GLN A 63 -1.87 -1.12 15.57
CA GLN A 63 -2.94 -0.13 15.72
C GLN A 63 -4.09 -0.33 14.73
N GLU A 64 -3.90 -1.18 13.71
CA GLU A 64 -4.89 -1.44 12.66
C GLU A 64 -5.40 -0.17 11.95
N ASP A 65 -4.57 0.86 11.88
CA ASP A 65 -4.91 2.17 11.31
C ASP A 65 -5.44 2.07 9.87
N ALA A 66 -4.91 1.15 9.06
CA ALA A 66 -5.38 0.95 7.69
C ALA A 66 -6.84 0.48 7.65
N ARG A 67 -7.24 -0.40 8.57
CA ARG A 67 -8.63 -0.87 8.69
C ARG A 67 -9.56 0.29 9.05
N HIS A 68 -9.19 1.06 10.07
CA HIS A 68 -9.97 2.23 10.49
C HIS A 68 -10.14 3.24 9.34
N ARG A 69 -9.08 3.52 8.58
CA ARG A 69 -9.12 4.43 7.43
C ARG A 69 -10.02 3.96 6.29
N LEU A 70 -10.20 2.65 6.16
CA LEU A 70 -11.19 2.05 5.27
C LEU A 70 -12.60 2.03 5.84
N GLY A 71 -12.81 2.50 7.07
CA GLY A 71 -14.10 2.50 7.77
C GLY A 71 -14.48 1.17 8.40
N VAL A 72 -13.54 0.23 8.53
CA VAL A 72 -13.75 -1.04 9.26
C VAL A 72 -13.74 -0.75 10.75
N LYS A 73 -14.77 -1.20 11.45
CA LYS A 73 -14.90 -1.02 12.90
C LYS A 73 -14.01 -2.04 13.63
N ALA A 74 -13.62 -1.72 14.86
CA ALA A 74 -12.84 -2.64 15.69
C ALA A 74 -13.59 -3.96 16.02
N THR A 75 -14.92 -3.93 15.96
CA THR A 75 -15.79 -5.09 16.16
C THR A 75 -15.96 -5.96 14.92
N ASP A 76 -15.56 -5.45 13.75
CA ASP A 76 -15.71 -6.17 12.50
C ASP A 76 -14.70 -7.34 12.42
N PRO A 77 -14.94 -8.36 11.59
CA PRO A 77 -14.03 -9.49 11.38
C PRO A 77 -12.62 -9.02 11.02
N LEU A 78 -11.61 -9.83 11.32
CA LEU A 78 -10.20 -9.54 10.94
C LEU A 78 -10.03 -9.38 9.42
N VAL A 79 -10.90 -10.00 8.64
CA VAL A 79 -10.98 -9.86 7.19
C VAL A 79 -12.24 -9.09 6.88
N ALA A 80 -12.09 -7.96 6.19
CA ALA A 80 -13.21 -7.14 5.73
C ALA A 80 -12.99 -6.77 4.27
N ARG A 81 -14.09 -6.65 3.50
CA ARG A 81 -14.05 -6.32 2.08
C ARG A 81 -14.87 -5.08 1.80
N ARG A 82 -14.36 -4.23 0.92
CA ARG A 82 -15.08 -3.06 0.40
C ARG A 82 -15.00 -3.04 -1.12
N SER A 83 -16.15 -2.91 -1.76
CA SER A 83 -16.27 -2.85 -3.22
C SER A 83 -16.06 -1.44 -3.75
N TYR A 84 -15.49 -1.34 -4.95
CA TYR A 84 -15.21 -0.10 -5.68
C TYR A 84 -15.64 -0.27 -7.13
N GLY A 85 -16.69 0.43 -7.52
CA GLY A 85 -17.28 0.20 -8.85
C GLY A 85 -17.89 -1.20 -8.98
N SER A 86 -17.91 -1.72 -10.21
CA SER A 86 -18.53 -3.03 -10.52
C SER A 86 -17.60 -4.23 -10.31
N GLU A 87 -16.29 -4.04 -10.37
CA GLU A 87 -15.33 -5.15 -10.42
C GLU A 87 -14.26 -5.08 -9.34
N GLY A 88 -13.89 -3.87 -8.91
CA GLY A 88 -12.78 -3.67 -7.98
C GLY A 88 -13.18 -3.83 -6.52
N SER A 89 -12.24 -4.27 -5.72
CA SER A 89 -12.42 -4.38 -4.28
C SER A 89 -11.12 -4.27 -3.51
N VAL A 90 -11.21 -3.81 -2.26
CA VAL A 90 -10.14 -3.92 -1.27
C VAL A 90 -10.60 -4.91 -0.21
N THR A 91 -9.86 -6.01 -0.05
CA THR A 91 -10.01 -6.90 1.09
C THR A 91 -8.89 -6.60 2.06
N VAL A 92 -9.22 -6.10 3.24
CA VAL A 92 -8.25 -5.77 4.28
C VAL A 92 -8.14 -6.88 5.29
N VAL A 93 -6.91 -7.26 5.63
CA VAL A 93 -6.60 -8.29 6.62
C VAL A 93 -5.68 -7.69 7.68
N GLY A 94 -6.13 -7.74 8.94
CA GLY A 94 -5.34 -7.33 10.09
C GLY A 94 -4.41 -8.45 10.54
N LEU A 95 -3.12 -8.29 10.30
CA LEU A 95 -2.09 -9.24 10.73
C LEU A 95 -1.08 -8.49 11.59
N ARG A 96 -1.04 -8.81 12.87
CA ARG A 96 -0.14 -8.13 13.81
C ARG A 96 1.31 -8.58 13.62
N GLY A 97 2.20 -7.60 13.37
CA GLY A 97 3.65 -7.79 13.38
C GLY A 97 4.27 -8.15 12.03
N SER A 98 5.62 -8.09 11.97
CA SER A 98 6.42 -8.31 10.75
C SER A 98 6.24 -9.70 10.12
N LYS A 99 5.80 -10.69 10.90
CA LYS A 99 5.49 -12.03 10.40
C LYS A 99 4.38 -12.06 9.35
N ALA A 100 3.56 -11.01 9.27
CA ALA A 100 2.53 -10.88 8.25
C ALA A 100 3.10 -10.83 6.84
N ILE A 101 4.26 -10.20 6.66
CA ILE A 101 4.94 -10.15 5.35
C ILE A 101 5.41 -11.53 4.94
N ASP A 102 5.90 -12.35 5.88
CA ASP A 102 6.33 -13.73 5.60
C ASP A 102 5.19 -14.58 5.02
N LEU A 103 3.93 -14.28 5.38
CA LEU A 103 2.78 -15.00 4.85
C LEU A 103 2.63 -14.85 3.35
N LEU A 104 2.98 -13.70 2.77
CA LEU A 104 2.94 -13.49 1.31
C LEU A 104 3.88 -14.43 0.56
N TYR A 105 4.96 -14.87 1.22
CA TYR A 105 5.93 -15.80 0.64
C TYR A 105 5.59 -17.26 0.90
N ARG A 106 4.69 -17.55 1.84
CA ARG A 106 4.36 -18.91 2.29
C ARG A 106 2.96 -19.34 1.91
N LEU A 107 1.97 -18.44 1.99
CA LEU A 107 0.56 -18.77 1.77
C LEU A 107 0.10 -18.39 0.37
N GLY A 108 -0.64 -19.27 -0.28
CA GLY A 108 -1.39 -18.97 -1.49
C GLY A 108 -2.67 -18.18 -1.19
N PRO A 109 -3.29 -17.53 -2.21
CA PRO A 109 -4.55 -16.80 -2.04
C PRO A 109 -5.66 -17.65 -1.41
N ASP A 110 -5.78 -18.91 -1.80
CA ASP A 110 -6.78 -19.85 -1.29
C ASP A 110 -6.61 -20.14 0.20
N GLN A 111 -5.37 -20.11 0.71
CA GLN A 111 -5.06 -20.33 2.12
C GLN A 111 -5.48 -19.16 3.01
N LEU A 112 -5.60 -17.96 2.44
CA LEU A 112 -6.16 -16.79 3.12
C LEU A 112 -7.69 -16.82 3.17
N GLY A 113 -8.33 -17.76 2.45
CA GLY A 113 -9.79 -17.94 2.43
C GLY A 113 -10.57 -16.79 1.78
N VAL A 114 -9.89 -15.92 1.03
CA VAL A 114 -10.46 -14.68 0.47
C VAL A 114 -10.42 -14.63 -1.06
N GLY A 115 -10.29 -15.76 -1.70
CA GLY A 115 -10.31 -15.87 -3.17
C GLY A 115 -9.02 -15.38 -3.82
N SER A 116 -9.07 -15.08 -5.12
CA SER A 116 -7.92 -14.62 -5.90
C SER A 116 -7.83 -13.09 -5.90
N PHE A 117 -6.62 -12.59 -5.78
CA PHE A 117 -6.29 -11.16 -5.85
C PHE A 117 -5.43 -10.86 -7.07
N ASP A 118 -5.55 -9.64 -7.56
CA ASP A 118 -4.74 -9.17 -8.67
C ASP A 118 -3.41 -8.55 -8.15
N LEU A 119 -3.45 -7.98 -6.93
CA LEU A 119 -2.30 -7.33 -6.28
C LEU A 119 -2.45 -7.32 -4.75
N ALA A 120 -1.33 -7.37 -4.05
CA ALA A 120 -1.26 -7.10 -2.61
C ALA A 120 -0.61 -5.75 -2.34
N VAL A 121 -1.14 -5.01 -1.35
CA VAL A 121 -0.53 -3.79 -0.80
C VAL A 121 -0.32 -4.01 0.69
N VAL A 122 0.86 -3.70 1.20
CA VAL A 122 1.24 -3.97 2.59
C VAL A 122 1.54 -2.67 3.32
N ASP A 123 0.81 -2.43 4.40
CA ASP A 123 1.09 -1.36 5.35
C ASP A 123 2.00 -1.88 6.46
N THR A 124 3.18 -1.28 6.60
CA THR A 124 4.18 -1.75 7.56
C THR A 124 4.28 -0.85 8.79
N PRO A 125 4.56 -1.43 9.98
CA PRO A 125 4.93 -0.63 11.13
C PRO A 125 6.26 0.10 10.90
N PRO A 126 6.57 1.15 11.70
CA PRO A 126 7.80 1.92 11.54
C PRO A 126 9.10 1.09 11.74
N GLU A 127 8.99 -0.04 12.39
CA GLU A 127 10.11 -0.90 12.79
C GLU A 127 10.39 -2.04 11.81
N VAL A 128 9.67 -2.13 10.70
CA VAL A 128 9.99 -3.15 9.69
C VAL A 128 11.37 -2.85 9.15
N GLN A 129 12.32 -3.54 9.75
CA GLN A 129 13.63 -3.68 9.16
C GLN A 129 13.40 -4.26 7.77
N GLY A 130 13.82 -3.54 6.74
CA GLY A 130 13.72 -3.97 5.35
C GLY A 130 14.57 -5.23 5.10
N GLY A 131 14.35 -6.24 5.95
CA GLY A 131 14.86 -7.57 5.73
C GLY A 131 14.39 -8.02 4.36
N SER A 132 15.18 -8.78 3.70
CA SER A 132 15.00 -9.37 2.39
C SER A 132 13.52 -9.47 1.97
N LEU A 133 13.07 -8.57 1.12
CA LEU A 133 11.74 -8.60 0.51
C LEU A 133 11.90 -8.75 -1.02
N PRO A 134 12.45 -9.89 -1.49
CA PRO A 134 12.67 -10.08 -2.92
C PRO A 134 11.34 -10.16 -3.68
N GLY A 135 11.33 -9.58 -4.87
CA GLY A 135 10.18 -9.66 -5.78
C GLY A 135 8.98 -8.79 -5.40
N VAL A 136 9.20 -7.76 -4.56
CA VAL A 136 8.20 -6.73 -4.26
C VAL A 136 8.63 -5.38 -4.83
N LEU A 137 7.66 -4.49 -5.03
CA LEU A 137 7.93 -3.06 -5.19
C LEU A 137 7.88 -2.40 -3.81
N LEU A 138 8.98 -1.81 -3.39
CA LEU A 138 9.08 -1.06 -2.16
C LEU A 138 8.81 0.42 -2.43
N ILE A 139 7.71 0.95 -1.91
CA ILE A 139 7.42 2.39 -1.91
C ILE A 139 7.84 2.97 -0.57
N THR A 140 8.72 3.96 -0.61
CA THR A 140 9.24 4.57 0.61
C THR A 140 8.92 6.06 0.63
N PRO A 141 7.99 6.49 1.50
CA PRO A 141 7.72 7.90 1.73
C PRO A 141 8.82 8.53 2.58
N VAL A 142 9.33 9.67 2.13
CA VAL A 142 10.36 10.47 2.80
C VAL A 142 9.76 11.82 3.22
N ASP A 143 9.97 12.23 4.47
CA ASP A 143 9.46 13.47 5.04
C ASP A 143 10.64 14.24 5.68
N GLY A 144 11.26 15.12 4.87
CA GLY A 144 12.39 15.95 5.27
C GLY A 144 13.73 15.23 5.37
N THR A 145 14.79 16.00 5.65
CA THR A 145 16.20 15.56 5.64
C THR A 145 16.52 14.45 6.65
N ASP A 146 15.90 14.49 7.84
CA ASP A 146 16.11 13.43 8.85
C ASP A 146 15.55 12.08 8.40
N ALA A 147 14.47 12.10 7.62
CA ALA A 147 13.92 10.89 7.05
C ALA A 147 14.83 10.29 5.97
N ALA A 148 15.54 11.13 5.23
CA ALA A 148 16.53 10.68 4.24
C ALA A 148 17.68 9.89 4.90
N ARG A 149 18.19 10.37 6.04
CA ARG A 149 19.24 9.65 6.80
C ARG A 149 18.76 8.29 7.32
N ASN A 150 17.54 8.25 7.85
CA ASN A 150 16.93 7.00 8.33
C ASN A 150 16.67 6.02 7.17
N LEU A 151 16.37 6.56 5.99
CA LEU A 151 16.17 5.77 4.79
C LEU A 151 17.44 5.01 4.38
N LEU A 152 18.62 5.64 4.45
CA LEU A 152 19.89 4.96 4.17
C LEU A 152 20.07 3.71 5.03
N THR A 153 19.74 3.78 6.32
CA THR A 153 19.81 2.62 7.22
C THR A 153 18.86 1.50 6.80
N MET A 154 17.68 1.84 6.31
CA MET A 154 16.72 0.85 5.80
C MET A 154 17.20 0.24 4.49
N LEU A 155 17.60 1.07 3.54
CA LEU A 155 17.96 0.64 2.20
C LEU A 155 19.29 -0.13 2.15
N SER A 156 20.24 0.18 3.04
CA SER A 156 21.49 -0.60 3.16
C SER A 156 21.27 -2.07 3.56
N ARG A 157 20.10 -2.38 4.12
CA ARG A 157 19.68 -3.73 4.50
C ARG A 157 18.70 -4.36 3.50
N THR A 158 18.33 -3.61 2.48
CA THR A 158 17.41 -4.06 1.43
C THR A 158 18.22 -4.68 0.29
N PRO A 159 17.85 -5.88 -0.21
CA PRO A 159 18.55 -6.52 -1.32
C PRO A 159 18.72 -5.59 -2.51
N GLU A 160 19.86 -5.66 -3.18
CA GLU A 160 20.20 -4.79 -4.33
C GLU A 160 19.19 -4.92 -5.48
N ASN A 161 18.59 -6.09 -5.64
CA ASN A 161 17.59 -6.37 -6.67
C ASN A 161 16.15 -6.02 -6.26
N THR A 162 15.95 -5.37 -5.11
CA THR A 162 14.62 -4.86 -4.72
C THR A 162 14.29 -3.63 -5.54
N ASP A 163 13.13 -3.62 -6.18
CA ASP A 163 12.62 -2.43 -6.90
C ASP A 163 12.13 -1.40 -5.86
N ILE A 164 12.69 -0.20 -5.91
CA ILE A 164 12.43 0.85 -4.92
C ILE A 164 11.94 2.09 -5.63
N LEU A 165 10.84 2.63 -5.11
CA LEU A 165 10.25 3.89 -5.55
C LEU A 165 10.18 4.85 -4.36
N LEU A 166 10.91 5.95 -4.43
CA LEU A 166 10.86 6.99 -3.43
C LEU A 166 9.75 7.99 -3.73
N THR A 167 9.07 8.44 -2.70
CA THR A 167 8.11 9.54 -2.79
C THR A 167 8.31 10.52 -1.66
N HIS A 168 8.20 11.80 -1.95
CA HIS A 168 8.34 12.85 -0.97
C HIS A 168 6.98 13.22 -0.37
N ILE A 169 6.91 13.30 0.96
CA ILE A 169 5.71 13.73 1.69
C ILE A 169 5.96 15.11 2.30
N GLY A 170 5.12 16.08 1.94
CA GLY A 170 5.19 17.44 2.47
C GLY A 170 5.55 18.48 1.42
N ARG A 171 5.77 19.71 1.87
CA ARG A 171 6.20 20.84 1.03
C ARG A 171 7.71 21.01 1.19
N THR A 172 8.51 20.16 0.60
CA THR A 172 9.94 20.41 0.49
C THR A 172 10.21 21.06 -0.85
N ASP A 173 11.21 21.94 -0.90
CA ASP A 173 11.71 22.47 -2.15
C ASP A 173 12.14 21.28 -3.05
N ALA A 174 11.75 21.31 -4.30
CA ALA A 174 12.11 20.28 -5.26
C ALA A 174 13.64 20.12 -5.38
N GLN A 175 14.39 21.22 -5.24
CA GLN A 175 15.86 21.18 -5.26
C GLN A 175 16.43 20.46 -4.04
N GLU A 176 15.88 20.70 -2.83
CA GLU A 176 16.29 20.00 -1.63
C GLU A 176 15.96 18.49 -1.74
N TRP A 177 14.81 18.17 -2.32
CA TRP A 177 14.43 16.78 -2.56
C TRP A 177 15.39 16.07 -3.52
N MET A 178 15.71 16.70 -4.66
CA MET A 178 16.65 16.14 -5.63
C MET A 178 18.06 15.96 -5.04
N PHE A 179 18.50 16.91 -4.22
CA PHE A 179 19.78 16.81 -3.53
C PHE A 179 19.80 15.62 -2.56
N ASN A 180 18.76 15.46 -1.74
CA ASN A 180 18.63 14.34 -0.81
C ASN A 180 18.57 12.99 -1.54
N ALA A 181 17.86 12.92 -2.66
CA ALA A 181 17.81 11.72 -3.48
C ALA A 181 19.18 11.33 -4.04
N ALA A 182 19.93 12.30 -4.56
CA ALA A 182 21.29 12.10 -5.07
C ALA A 182 22.27 11.63 -3.98
N GLU A 183 22.19 12.18 -2.77
CA GLU A 183 22.97 11.71 -1.63
C GLU A 183 22.66 10.27 -1.25
N ILE A 184 21.38 9.90 -1.28
CA ILE A 184 20.93 8.53 -1.00
C ILE A 184 21.47 7.57 -2.07
N GLU A 185 21.36 7.90 -3.36
CA GLU A 185 21.90 7.10 -4.47
C GLU A 185 23.40 6.90 -4.35
N GLN A 186 24.14 7.99 -4.09
CA GLN A 186 25.58 7.95 -3.90
C GLN A 186 25.97 7.03 -2.74
N ALA A 187 25.27 7.14 -1.61
CA ALA A 187 25.57 6.34 -0.41
C ALA A 187 25.23 4.85 -0.60
N LEU A 188 24.24 4.54 -1.44
CA LEU A 188 23.84 3.15 -1.75
C LEU A 188 24.63 2.54 -2.91
N GLY A 189 25.32 3.37 -3.70
CA GLY A 189 26.01 2.91 -4.91
C GLY A 189 25.07 2.41 -6.01
N ARG A 190 23.78 2.79 -5.97
CA ARG A 190 22.78 2.42 -6.98
C ARG A 190 21.77 3.53 -7.23
N SER A 191 21.28 3.62 -8.45
CA SER A 191 20.19 4.54 -8.80
C SER A 191 18.87 4.08 -8.19
N LEU A 192 18.09 5.07 -7.75
CA LEU A 192 16.73 4.90 -7.24
C LEU A 192 15.76 5.62 -8.17
N GLN A 193 14.55 5.14 -8.22
CA GLN A 193 13.48 5.87 -8.88
C GLN A 193 12.70 6.67 -7.85
N TYR A 194 12.32 7.88 -8.20
CA TYR A 194 11.54 8.76 -7.36
C TYR A 194 10.46 9.46 -8.18
N ILE A 195 9.44 9.94 -7.48
CA ILE A 195 8.41 10.78 -8.07
C ILE A 195 8.80 12.22 -7.85
N ASP A 196 8.84 12.99 -8.92
CA ASP A 196 9.19 14.41 -8.87
C ASP A 196 8.15 15.24 -8.12
N GLU A 197 6.89 14.81 -8.17
CA GLU A 197 5.77 15.50 -7.55
C GLU A 197 5.67 15.15 -6.06
N PRO A 198 5.78 16.14 -5.15
CA PRO A 198 5.60 15.90 -3.72
C PRO A 198 4.14 15.55 -3.40
N LEU A 199 3.94 14.66 -2.44
CA LEU A 199 2.63 14.36 -1.89
C LEU A 199 2.35 15.31 -0.71
N PRO A 200 1.54 16.36 -0.87
CA PRO A 200 1.32 17.32 0.19
C PRO A 200 0.52 16.72 1.34
N LYS A 201 0.79 17.16 2.57
CA LYS A 201 -0.05 16.85 3.73
C LYS A 201 -1.35 17.67 3.64
N ALA A 202 -2.40 17.07 3.10
CA ALA A 202 -3.69 17.71 2.97
C ALA A 202 -4.59 17.39 4.19
N LYS A 203 -5.14 18.43 4.83
CA LYS A 203 -6.06 18.28 5.97
C LYS A 203 -7.32 17.50 5.59
N SER A 204 -7.84 17.69 4.37
CA SER A 204 -8.99 16.97 3.82
C SER A 204 -8.76 15.46 3.73
N ILE A 205 -7.55 15.04 3.33
CA ILE A 205 -7.15 13.63 3.27
C ILE A 205 -7.17 13.02 4.69
N LYS A 206 -6.56 13.71 5.66
CA LYS A 206 -6.58 13.26 7.05
C LYS A 206 -8.02 13.14 7.57
N GLN A 207 -8.86 14.15 7.35
CA GLN A 207 -10.25 14.14 7.80
C GLN A 207 -11.09 13.04 7.16
N ALA A 208 -10.87 12.73 5.88
CA ALA A 208 -11.55 11.62 5.22
C ALA A 208 -11.15 10.28 5.84
N HIS A 209 -9.87 10.04 6.00
CA HIS A 209 -9.35 8.84 6.63
C HIS A 209 -9.82 8.68 8.09
N ASP A 210 -9.77 9.74 8.89
CA ASP A 210 -10.25 9.71 10.29
C ASP A 210 -11.76 9.39 10.36
N ALA A 211 -12.50 9.70 9.30
CA ALA A 211 -13.93 9.39 9.18
C ALA A 211 -14.20 8.05 8.46
N GLY A 212 -13.19 7.25 8.15
CA GLY A 212 -13.32 5.98 7.41
C GLY A 212 -13.86 6.16 5.99
N ARG A 213 -13.69 7.34 5.38
CA ARG A 213 -14.16 7.65 4.03
C ARG A 213 -13.04 7.58 3.01
N SER A 214 -13.37 7.13 1.81
CA SER A 214 -12.41 7.12 0.71
C SER A 214 -11.95 8.54 0.36
N VAL A 215 -10.64 8.71 0.21
CA VAL A 215 -10.05 9.98 -0.22
C VAL A 215 -10.39 10.29 -1.68
N TRP A 216 -10.73 9.29 -2.47
CA TRP A 216 -11.07 9.42 -3.88
C TRP A 216 -12.45 10.03 -4.12
N THR A 217 -13.27 10.17 -3.07
CA THR A 217 -14.57 10.87 -3.12
C THR A 217 -14.48 12.37 -2.80
N LEU A 218 -13.29 12.84 -2.44
CA LEU A 218 -13.07 14.25 -2.11
C LEU A 218 -13.06 15.15 -3.34
N PRO A 219 -13.43 16.43 -3.20
CA PRO A 219 -13.26 17.42 -4.25
C PRO A 219 -11.79 17.53 -4.67
N ARG A 220 -11.53 17.49 -5.96
CA ARG A 220 -10.19 17.58 -6.54
C ARG A 220 -9.75 19.03 -6.68
N THR A 221 -9.41 19.67 -5.57
CA THR A 221 -8.98 21.07 -5.52
C THR A 221 -7.71 21.25 -4.68
N GLY A 222 -6.85 22.19 -5.06
CA GLY A 222 -5.64 22.54 -4.31
C GLY A 222 -4.81 21.34 -3.89
N THR A 223 -4.38 21.31 -2.63
CA THR A 223 -3.53 20.23 -2.08
C THR A 223 -4.16 18.85 -2.11
N THR A 224 -5.50 18.75 -2.16
CA THR A 224 -6.19 17.47 -2.34
C THR A 224 -5.94 16.92 -3.74
N LEU A 225 -6.04 17.75 -4.75
CA LEU A 225 -5.77 17.36 -6.14
C LEU A 225 -4.30 16.92 -6.30
N GLU A 226 -3.36 17.70 -5.76
CA GLU A 226 -1.92 17.37 -5.81
C GLU A 226 -1.65 16.00 -5.18
N PHE A 227 -2.18 15.77 -3.98
CA PHE A 227 -2.04 14.46 -3.31
C PHE A 227 -2.62 13.32 -4.14
N LEU A 228 -3.86 13.48 -4.63
CA LEU A 228 -4.52 12.44 -5.42
C LEU A 228 -3.81 12.17 -6.74
N SER A 229 -3.26 13.22 -7.39
CA SER A 229 -2.48 13.07 -8.63
C SER A 229 -1.19 12.30 -8.38
N GLY A 230 -0.46 12.60 -7.32
CA GLY A 230 0.74 11.86 -6.97
C GLY A 230 0.46 10.41 -6.58
N VAL A 231 -0.64 10.14 -5.86
CA VAL A 231 -1.06 8.75 -5.58
C VAL A 231 -1.50 8.02 -6.86
N GLU A 232 -2.13 8.71 -7.80
CA GLU A 232 -2.46 8.16 -9.13
C GLU A 232 -1.19 7.71 -9.84
N THR A 233 -0.17 8.57 -9.90
CA THR A 233 1.12 8.26 -10.50
C THR A 233 1.77 7.04 -9.83
N LEU A 234 1.77 6.99 -8.50
CA LEU A 234 2.28 5.83 -7.74
C LEU A 234 1.56 4.54 -8.08
N ALA A 235 0.23 4.57 -8.12
CA ALA A 235 -0.58 3.40 -8.41
C ALA A 235 -0.34 2.89 -9.85
N GLN A 236 -0.22 3.80 -10.82
CA GLN A 236 0.10 3.47 -12.21
C GLN A 236 1.48 2.85 -12.34
N LEU A 237 2.49 3.43 -11.71
CA LEU A 237 3.85 2.89 -11.72
C LEU A 237 3.92 1.52 -11.03
N ALA A 238 3.24 1.36 -9.90
CA ALA A 238 3.18 0.10 -9.20
C ALA A 238 2.54 -1.00 -10.05
N TRP A 239 1.41 -0.69 -10.69
CA TRP A 239 0.75 -1.63 -11.57
C TRP A 239 1.59 -1.96 -12.79
N GLY A 240 2.16 -0.97 -13.47
CA GLY A 240 3.00 -1.16 -14.66
C GLY A 240 4.24 -2.02 -14.41
N ARG A 241 4.82 -1.96 -13.21
CA ARG A 241 5.98 -2.76 -12.83
C ARG A 241 5.65 -4.19 -12.43
N LEU A 242 4.55 -4.36 -11.74
CA LEU A 242 4.17 -5.65 -11.16
C LEU A 242 3.28 -6.49 -12.06
N SER A 243 2.62 -5.89 -13.05
CA SER A 243 1.69 -6.58 -13.93
C SER A 243 2.02 -6.36 -15.41
N SER A 244 2.37 -7.43 -16.08
CA SER A 244 2.48 -7.46 -17.55
C SER A 244 1.15 -7.74 -18.27
N ARG A 245 0.07 -7.99 -17.52
CA ARG A 245 -1.15 -8.62 -18.08
C ARG A 245 -2.27 -7.67 -18.49
N ARG A 246 -2.36 -6.47 -17.92
CA ARG A 246 -3.42 -5.49 -18.25
C ARG A 246 -2.86 -4.07 -18.31
N PRO A 247 -3.00 -3.35 -19.43
CA PRO A 247 -2.60 -1.95 -19.50
C PRO A 247 -3.50 -1.08 -18.60
N TRP A 248 -2.91 -0.14 -17.90
CA TRP A 248 -3.59 0.79 -16.99
C TRP A 248 -4.74 1.56 -17.68
N THR A 249 -4.53 1.97 -18.91
CA THR A 249 -5.49 2.75 -19.70
C THR A 249 -6.84 2.03 -19.90
N ALA A 250 -6.83 0.70 -20.03
CA ALA A 250 -8.04 -0.09 -20.16
C ALA A 250 -8.87 -0.15 -18.87
N MET A 251 -8.22 0.07 -17.71
CA MET A 251 -8.86 0.01 -16.40
C MET A 251 -9.42 1.36 -15.95
N ALA A 252 -8.77 2.46 -16.34
CA ALA A 252 -9.20 3.81 -15.98
C ALA A 252 -10.52 4.20 -16.68
N SER A 253 -10.80 3.70 -17.89
CA SER A 253 -12.01 4.01 -18.63
C SER A 253 -13.27 3.35 -18.07
N ALA A 254 -13.15 2.23 -17.38
CA ALA A 254 -14.28 1.56 -16.74
C ALA A 254 -14.76 2.25 -15.45
N SER A 255 -13.87 2.98 -14.78
CA SER A 255 -14.16 3.58 -13.47
C SER A 255 -14.80 4.97 -13.54
N SER A 256 -14.81 5.64 -14.69
CA SER A 256 -15.27 7.03 -14.80
C SER A 256 -16.78 7.20 -14.73
N THR A 257 -17.56 6.12 -14.82
CA THR A 257 -19.04 6.17 -14.87
C THR A 257 -19.75 5.55 -13.66
N ALA A 258 -19.04 4.91 -12.73
CA ALA A 258 -19.66 4.31 -11.57
C ALA A 258 -19.80 5.33 -10.43
N ALA A 259 -21.04 5.66 -10.08
CA ALA A 259 -21.33 6.37 -8.85
C ALA A 259 -20.86 5.53 -7.65
N TYR A 260 -20.11 6.16 -6.76
CA TYR A 260 -19.69 5.56 -5.50
C TYR A 260 -20.91 5.14 -4.66
N VAL A 261 -21.03 3.88 -4.39
CA VAL A 261 -21.96 3.35 -3.37
C VAL A 261 -21.11 2.88 -2.19
N PRO A 262 -21.09 3.59 -1.05
CA PRO A 262 -20.39 3.13 0.12
C PRO A 262 -21.17 1.97 0.73
N GLY A 263 -20.57 0.80 0.78
CA GLY A 263 -21.11 -0.37 1.45
C GLY A 263 -19.98 -1.31 1.85
N TRP A 264 -20.06 -1.85 3.05
CA TRP A 264 -19.37 -3.07 3.40
C TRP A 264 -20.29 -4.20 2.96
N ASP A 265 -19.77 -5.08 2.11
CA ASP A 265 -20.53 -6.29 1.80
C ASP A 265 -20.55 -7.14 3.08
N ASP A 266 -21.69 -7.11 3.78
CA ASP A 266 -22.00 -8.08 4.81
C ASP A 266 -22.25 -9.42 4.10
N GLU A 267 -21.18 -10.12 3.75
CA GLU A 267 -21.29 -11.54 3.45
C GLU A 267 -21.57 -12.26 4.77
N SER A 268 -22.86 -12.33 5.13
CA SER A 268 -23.42 -13.21 6.16
C SER A 268 -23.33 -14.67 5.74
#